data_10f4ce27b2397e2ecc648469051d3dfc
#
_entry.id   10f4ce27b2397e2ecc648469051d3dfc
#
_cell.length_a   1.000
_cell.length_b   1.000
_cell.length_c   1.000
_cell.angle_alpha   90.00
_cell.angle_beta   90.00
_cell.angle_gamma   90.00
#
_symmetry.space_group_name_H-M   'P 1'
#
loop_
_entity.id
_entity.type
_entity.pdbx_description
1 polymer ?
#
loop_
_entity_poly.entity_id
_entity_poly.type
_entity_poly.pdbx_seq_one_letter_code
_entity_poly.pdbx_strand_id
1 'polypeptide(L)'
;MTTSLDLFAGQGSREIWQEMVPHEAQSNPLLMHGILALASMDLARTRPNERQVYATRALAHQNAGTRLFRNMLEQVRPSDSHHVLMIFSMMLAILAFAFPHACDTPPDFDGILDLFSLMRGCKTVWFLNPESLAGTALAQWIKATFAGHPIKMKPEVDRRFQILRARLKDPADILATDQLIEFIHKELATSSDGVSNIGRWPTMVSDAFWLRVQNHEVDSLLVLSHYSVVLGAPNFRWWTTNWDSILLQAINKALSATDKKLIEWDYPAMIEFADSYKEK
;
A
#
# COMPACT_ATOMS: atom_id res chain seq x y z
N MET A 1 16.26 -21.86 6.00
CA MET A 1 15.94 -20.51 6.47
C MET A 1 15.34 -19.78 5.28
N THR A 2 14.05 -19.94 5.04
CA THR A 2 13.29 -19.11 4.13
C THR A 2 13.12 -17.78 4.82
N THR A 3 13.86 -16.83 4.34
CA THR A 3 14.01 -15.52 4.96
C THR A 3 12.75 -14.72 4.74
N SER A 4 12.24 -14.12 5.81
CA SER A 4 11.20 -13.08 5.88
C SER A 4 11.39 -11.90 4.89
N LEU A 5 12.40 -11.94 4.04
CA LEU A 5 12.74 -10.95 3.03
C LEU A 5 12.15 -11.23 1.63
N ASP A 6 11.37 -12.30 1.46
CA ASP A 6 10.49 -12.48 0.28
C ASP A 6 9.28 -11.52 0.30
N LEU A 7 9.44 -10.40 1.01
CA LEU A 7 8.45 -9.30 1.06
C LEU A 7 8.25 -8.67 -0.31
N PHE A 8 9.26 -8.72 -1.14
CA PHE A 8 9.27 -8.20 -2.50
C PHE A 8 9.78 -9.31 -3.44
N ALA A 9 8.94 -10.06 -4.11
CA ALA A 9 9.36 -10.95 -5.18
C ALA A 9 9.64 -10.13 -6.44
N GLY A 10 10.54 -10.61 -7.29
CA GLY A 10 10.82 -10.02 -8.59
C GLY A 10 12.31 -9.93 -8.91
N GLN A 11 12.63 -9.90 -10.20
CA GLN A 11 13.99 -9.67 -10.68
C GLN A 11 14.50 -8.30 -10.16
N GLY A 12 15.67 -8.28 -9.54
CA GLY A 12 16.23 -7.08 -8.89
C GLY A 12 15.79 -6.85 -7.44
N SER A 13 14.68 -7.45 -7.00
CA SER A 13 14.21 -7.36 -5.62
C SER A 13 15.18 -8.06 -4.65
N ARG A 14 15.75 -9.18 -5.06
CA ARG A 14 16.70 -9.96 -4.27
C ARG A 14 17.96 -9.16 -3.96
N GLU A 15 18.55 -8.52 -4.96
CA GLU A 15 19.75 -7.70 -4.80
C GLU A 15 19.52 -6.57 -3.79
N ILE A 16 18.33 -5.91 -3.85
CA ILE A 16 17.99 -4.83 -2.92
C ILE A 16 17.70 -5.39 -1.53
N TRP A 17 16.76 -6.32 -1.40
CA TRP A 17 16.17 -6.70 -0.11
C TRP A 17 16.90 -7.82 0.61
N GLN A 18 17.66 -8.66 -0.10
CA GLN A 18 18.42 -9.75 0.51
C GLN A 18 19.92 -9.46 0.61
N GLU A 19 20.44 -8.49 -0.12
CA GLU A 19 21.87 -8.18 -0.15
C GLU A 19 22.13 -6.73 0.31
N MET A 20 21.65 -5.72 -0.44
CA MET A 20 21.99 -4.32 -0.18
C MET A 20 21.42 -3.83 1.17
N VAL A 21 20.14 -3.98 1.40
CA VAL A 21 19.47 -3.48 2.62
C VAL A 21 20.02 -4.15 3.90
N PRO A 22 20.21 -5.49 3.98
CA PRO A 22 20.87 -6.12 5.13
C PRO A 22 22.31 -5.70 5.34
N HIS A 23 23.05 -5.49 4.26
CA HIS A 23 24.43 -5.01 4.36
C HIS A 23 24.49 -3.59 4.95
N GLU A 24 23.68 -2.67 4.45
CA GLU A 24 23.60 -1.30 4.98
C GLU A 24 23.08 -1.26 6.42
N ALA A 25 22.16 -2.13 6.78
CA ALA A 25 21.60 -2.21 8.13
C ALA A 25 22.65 -2.55 9.20
N GLN A 26 23.81 -3.16 8.84
CA GLN A 26 24.88 -3.44 9.80
C GLN A 26 25.46 -2.16 10.41
N SER A 27 25.47 -1.07 9.64
CA SER A 27 25.98 0.24 10.09
C SER A 27 24.87 1.27 10.29
N ASN A 28 23.63 0.93 9.97
CA ASN A 28 22.48 1.84 10.03
C ASN A 28 21.36 1.31 10.94
N PRO A 29 21.27 1.81 12.19
CA PRO A 29 20.26 1.36 13.14
C PRO A 29 18.81 1.54 12.66
N LEU A 30 18.54 2.55 11.81
CA LEU A 30 17.22 2.79 11.23
C LEU A 30 16.76 1.59 10.41
N LEU A 31 17.59 1.16 9.45
CA LEU A 31 17.30 0.00 8.60
C LEU A 31 17.25 -1.30 9.39
N MET A 32 18.14 -1.45 10.39
CA MET A 32 18.13 -2.62 11.27
C MET A 32 16.79 -2.75 12.01
N HIS A 33 16.28 -1.66 12.58
CA HIS A 33 14.97 -1.66 13.22
C HIS A 33 13.85 -1.99 12.23
N GLY A 34 13.91 -1.48 11.00
CA GLY A 34 12.95 -1.83 9.95
C GLY A 34 12.93 -3.33 9.63
N ILE A 35 14.12 -3.93 9.43
CA ILE A 35 14.26 -5.37 9.16
C ILE A 35 13.71 -6.21 10.34
N LEU A 36 14.09 -5.85 11.59
CA LEU A 36 13.66 -6.58 12.78
C LEU A 36 12.13 -6.45 13.00
N ALA A 37 11.53 -5.30 12.67
CA ALA A 37 10.08 -5.12 12.73
C ALA A 37 9.38 -6.03 11.71
N LEU A 38 9.82 -6.05 10.45
CA LEU A 38 9.26 -6.89 9.39
C LEU A 38 9.43 -8.39 9.70
N ALA A 39 10.62 -8.80 10.16
CA ALA A 39 10.89 -10.18 10.56
C ALA A 39 10.01 -10.62 11.74
N SER A 40 9.82 -9.73 12.72
CA SER A 40 8.92 -10.01 13.85
C SER A 40 7.48 -10.14 13.40
N MET A 41 7.02 -9.33 12.44
CA MET A 41 5.67 -9.41 11.88
C MET A 41 5.44 -10.72 11.13
N ASP A 42 6.41 -11.18 10.33
CA ASP A 42 6.32 -12.48 9.66
C ASP A 42 6.29 -13.65 10.69
N LEU A 43 7.07 -13.57 11.77
CA LEU A 43 7.00 -14.53 12.87
C LEU A 43 5.65 -14.50 13.59
N ALA A 44 5.05 -13.32 13.80
CA ALA A 44 3.71 -13.21 14.38
C ALA A 44 2.65 -13.95 13.54
N ARG A 45 2.78 -13.89 12.21
CA ARG A 45 1.92 -14.60 11.27
C ARG A 45 2.17 -16.12 11.27
N THR A 46 3.44 -16.53 11.23
CA THR A 46 3.83 -17.94 11.06
C THR A 46 3.83 -18.75 12.36
N ARG A 47 3.79 -18.08 13.52
CA ARG A 47 3.77 -18.69 14.84
C ARG A 47 2.56 -18.22 15.65
N PRO A 48 1.37 -18.78 15.42
CA PRO A 48 0.12 -18.31 16.05
C PRO A 48 0.18 -18.33 17.58
N ASN A 49 0.84 -19.31 18.18
CA ASN A 49 0.97 -19.43 19.64
C ASN A 49 1.85 -18.33 20.28
N GLU A 50 2.72 -17.71 19.50
CA GLU A 50 3.64 -16.63 19.93
C GLU A 50 3.27 -15.28 19.27
N ARG A 51 2.13 -15.22 18.59
CA ARG A 51 1.69 -14.04 17.79
C ARG A 51 1.84 -12.75 18.56
N GLN A 52 1.27 -12.68 19.76
CA GLN A 52 1.28 -11.46 20.58
C GLN A 52 2.71 -11.00 20.93
N VAL A 53 3.60 -11.94 21.23
CA VAL A 53 5.00 -11.65 21.56
C VAL A 53 5.70 -11.01 20.36
N TYR A 54 5.55 -11.61 19.17
CA TYR A 54 6.20 -11.10 17.97
C TYR A 54 5.55 -9.80 17.45
N ALA A 55 4.23 -9.63 17.55
CA ALA A 55 3.57 -8.38 17.23
C ALA A 55 4.05 -7.23 18.13
N THR A 56 4.22 -7.48 19.44
CA THR A 56 4.78 -6.50 20.38
C THR A 56 6.22 -6.15 20.04
N ARG A 57 7.05 -7.12 19.65
CA ARG A 57 8.43 -6.87 19.19
C ARG A 57 8.45 -6.06 17.91
N ALA A 58 7.59 -6.38 16.95
CA ALA A 58 7.47 -5.62 15.69
C ALA A 58 7.16 -4.15 15.99
N LEU A 59 6.18 -3.88 16.85
CA LEU A 59 5.81 -2.53 17.27
C LEU A 59 6.95 -1.80 17.99
N ALA A 60 7.69 -2.49 18.87
CA ALA A 60 8.84 -1.90 19.57
C ALA A 60 9.93 -1.46 18.59
N HIS A 61 10.28 -2.31 17.61
CA HIS A 61 11.24 -1.98 16.57
C HIS A 61 10.73 -0.88 15.63
N GLN A 62 9.47 -0.93 15.22
CA GLN A 62 8.86 0.13 14.42
C GLN A 62 8.95 1.48 15.14
N ASN A 63 8.58 1.54 16.42
CA ASN A 63 8.64 2.78 17.21
C ASN A 63 10.07 3.31 17.36
N ALA A 64 11.05 2.41 17.59
CA ALA A 64 12.45 2.80 17.67
C ALA A 64 12.96 3.36 16.33
N GLY A 65 12.67 2.67 15.21
CA GLY A 65 13.00 3.13 13.86
C GLY A 65 12.31 4.45 13.53
N THR A 66 11.03 4.61 13.85
CA THR A 66 10.28 5.86 13.59
C THR A 66 10.89 7.06 14.32
N ARG A 67 11.40 6.89 15.54
CA ARG A 67 12.12 7.98 16.24
C ARG A 67 13.41 8.37 15.51
N LEU A 68 14.20 7.39 15.08
CA LEU A 68 15.42 7.65 14.29
C LEU A 68 15.08 8.32 12.96
N PHE A 69 14.03 7.85 12.29
CA PHE A 69 13.55 8.39 11.03
C PHE A 69 13.18 9.87 11.13
N ARG A 70 12.42 10.25 12.18
CA ARG A 70 12.03 11.65 12.43
C ARG A 70 13.26 12.53 12.66
N ASN A 71 14.19 12.08 13.52
CA ASN A 71 15.43 12.81 13.77
C ASN A 71 16.27 13.01 12.50
N MET A 72 16.33 12.00 11.63
CA MET A 72 17.04 12.11 10.36
C MET A 72 16.32 13.07 9.40
N LEU A 73 14.98 13.06 9.34
CA LEU A 73 14.22 13.98 8.50
C LEU A 73 14.42 15.45 8.91
N GLU A 74 14.53 15.74 10.21
CA GLU A 74 14.80 17.10 10.71
C GLU A 74 16.20 17.61 10.34
N GLN A 75 17.16 16.71 10.10
CA GLN A 75 18.55 17.03 9.81
C GLN A 75 18.91 16.93 8.32
N VAL A 76 17.97 16.44 7.50
CA VAL A 76 18.18 16.18 6.07
C VAL A 76 18.48 17.48 5.33
N ARG A 77 19.54 17.45 4.49
CA ARG A 77 19.88 18.51 3.55
C ARG A 77 19.51 18.06 2.12
N PRO A 78 19.16 18.99 1.23
CA PRO A 78 18.82 18.65 -0.16
C PRO A 78 19.94 17.90 -0.92
N SER A 79 21.20 18.07 -0.48
CA SER A 79 22.36 17.40 -1.06
C SER A 79 22.60 15.97 -0.57
N ASP A 80 21.93 15.54 0.50
CA ASP A 80 22.19 14.27 1.12
C ASP A 80 21.51 13.12 0.34
N SER A 81 22.07 11.92 0.44
CA SER A 81 21.42 10.73 -0.10
C SER A 81 20.29 10.30 0.80
N HIS A 82 19.08 10.17 0.24
CA HIS A 82 17.86 9.88 0.98
C HIS A 82 17.39 8.42 0.86
N HIS A 83 18.24 7.55 0.26
CA HIS A 83 17.85 6.16 -0.01
C HIS A 83 17.47 5.38 1.26
N VAL A 84 18.18 5.60 2.37
CA VAL A 84 17.90 4.97 3.66
C VAL A 84 16.51 5.38 4.20
N LEU A 85 16.19 6.68 4.12
CA LEU A 85 14.88 7.19 4.53
C LEU A 85 13.78 6.62 3.64
N MET A 86 14.03 6.53 2.34
CA MET A 86 13.07 5.97 1.40
C MET A 86 12.85 4.47 1.67
N ILE A 87 13.91 3.67 1.85
CA ILE A 87 13.79 2.25 2.17
C ILE A 87 13.00 2.05 3.47
N PHE A 88 13.30 2.82 4.51
CA PHE A 88 12.58 2.71 5.77
C PHE A 88 11.12 3.14 5.64
N SER A 89 10.81 4.17 4.85
CA SER A 89 9.42 4.58 4.57
C SER A 89 8.62 3.46 3.87
N MET A 90 9.24 2.73 2.95
CA MET A 90 8.64 1.54 2.32
C MET A 90 8.38 0.43 3.35
N MET A 91 9.33 0.18 4.26
CA MET A 91 9.15 -0.79 5.35
C MET A 91 7.99 -0.39 6.26
N LEU A 92 7.84 0.90 6.59
CA LEU A 92 6.72 1.40 7.38
C LEU A 92 5.37 1.17 6.69
N ALA A 93 5.29 1.42 5.39
CA ALA A 93 4.07 1.16 4.62
C ALA A 93 3.70 -0.34 4.65
N ILE A 94 4.68 -1.23 4.46
CA ILE A 94 4.45 -2.68 4.54
C ILE A 94 4.00 -3.09 5.93
N LEU A 95 4.64 -2.58 6.98
CA LEU A 95 4.26 -2.86 8.37
C LEU A 95 2.81 -2.43 8.64
N ALA A 96 2.40 -1.26 8.16
CA ALA A 96 1.03 -0.79 8.33
C ALA A 96 -0.01 -1.72 7.66
N PHE A 97 0.30 -2.25 6.48
CA PHE A 97 -0.53 -3.29 5.85
C PHE A 97 -0.47 -4.64 6.58
N ALA A 98 0.66 -4.97 7.18
CA ALA A 98 0.87 -6.27 7.82
C ALA A 98 0.24 -6.38 9.22
N PHE A 99 0.15 -5.26 9.96
CA PHE A 99 -0.34 -5.25 11.34
C PHE A 99 -1.73 -5.87 11.54
N PRO A 100 -2.73 -5.60 10.68
CA PRO A 100 -4.06 -6.22 10.82
C PRO A 100 -4.04 -7.76 10.79
N HIS A 101 -3.05 -8.36 10.13
CA HIS A 101 -2.89 -9.82 10.10
C HIS A 101 -2.31 -10.42 11.38
N ALA A 102 -1.70 -9.57 12.21
CA ALA A 102 -1.18 -9.95 13.53
C ALA A 102 -2.12 -9.54 14.68
N CYS A 103 -3.20 -8.82 14.39
CA CYS A 103 -4.21 -8.38 15.35
C CYS A 103 -5.50 -9.21 15.18
N ASP A 104 -6.20 -9.47 16.28
CA ASP A 104 -7.49 -10.18 16.22
C ASP A 104 -8.63 -9.28 15.71
N THR A 105 -8.41 -7.98 15.65
CA THR A 105 -9.40 -6.99 15.21
C THR A 105 -8.86 -6.24 13.99
N PRO A 106 -9.59 -6.23 12.86
CA PRO A 106 -9.22 -5.41 11.72
C PRO A 106 -9.30 -3.92 12.10
N PRO A 107 -8.52 -3.04 11.41
CA PRO A 107 -8.57 -1.62 11.64
C PRO A 107 -9.99 -1.09 11.39
N ASP A 108 -10.40 -0.11 12.17
CA ASP A 108 -11.57 0.69 11.89
C ASP A 108 -11.29 1.69 10.74
N PHE A 109 -12.26 2.53 10.44
CA PHE A 109 -12.14 3.49 9.34
C PHE A 109 -11.00 4.51 9.59
N ASP A 110 -10.84 4.97 10.82
CA ASP A 110 -9.78 5.92 11.18
C ASP A 110 -8.39 5.28 11.03
N GLY A 111 -8.23 4.03 11.45
CA GLY A 111 -6.99 3.28 11.26
C GLY A 111 -6.62 3.08 9.77
N ILE A 112 -7.62 2.96 8.90
CA ILE A 112 -7.39 2.91 7.44
C ILE A 112 -6.98 4.28 6.90
N LEU A 113 -7.57 5.37 7.40
CA LEU A 113 -7.17 6.72 7.02
C LEU A 113 -5.74 7.03 7.47
N ASP A 114 -5.35 6.56 8.65
CA ASP A 114 -3.97 6.68 9.15
C ASP A 114 -2.98 5.93 8.25
N LEU A 115 -3.34 4.73 7.76
CA LEU A 115 -2.54 4.00 6.78
C LEU A 115 -2.34 4.82 5.49
N PHE A 116 -3.41 5.35 4.91
CA PHE A 116 -3.29 6.15 3.70
C PHE A 116 -2.53 7.46 3.93
N SER A 117 -2.67 8.07 5.09
CA SER A 117 -1.89 9.25 5.49
C SER A 117 -0.40 8.92 5.58
N LEU A 118 -0.04 7.79 6.17
CA LEU A 118 1.34 7.28 6.20
C LEU A 118 1.90 7.08 4.80
N MET A 119 1.16 6.43 3.90
CA MET A 119 1.58 6.22 2.51
C MET A 119 1.83 7.53 1.77
N ARG A 120 0.98 8.54 1.99
CA ARG A 120 1.15 9.89 1.42
C ARG A 120 2.39 10.57 1.98
N GLY A 121 2.67 10.41 3.27
CA GLY A 121 3.91 10.87 3.89
C GLY A 121 5.16 10.22 3.28
N CYS A 122 5.11 8.92 2.97
CA CYS A 122 6.21 8.22 2.29
C CYS A 122 6.51 8.83 0.91
N LYS A 123 5.48 9.24 0.15
CA LYS A 123 5.68 9.94 -1.13
C LYS A 123 6.54 11.19 -0.99
N THR A 124 6.34 11.98 0.07
CA THR A 124 7.14 13.19 0.30
C THR A 124 8.62 12.86 0.42
N VAL A 125 8.96 11.78 1.14
CA VAL A 125 10.35 11.31 1.27
C VAL A 125 10.94 10.91 -0.09
N TRP A 126 10.16 10.27 -0.95
CA TRP A 126 10.61 9.84 -2.29
C TRP A 126 10.95 11.02 -3.21
N PHE A 127 10.31 12.16 -3.00
CA PHE A 127 10.53 13.37 -3.81
C PHE A 127 11.51 14.38 -3.17
N LEU A 128 12.10 14.10 -2.00
CA LEU A 128 13.08 15.01 -1.37
C LEU A 128 14.28 15.28 -2.29
N ASN A 129 14.85 14.24 -2.90
CA ASN A 129 15.95 14.37 -3.84
C ASN A 129 15.97 13.18 -4.83
N PRO A 130 15.14 13.21 -5.89
CA PRO A 130 15.08 12.13 -6.88
C PRO A 130 16.43 11.89 -7.59
N GLU A 131 17.23 12.96 -7.75
CA GLU A 131 18.52 12.89 -8.44
C GLU A 131 19.57 12.08 -7.65
N SER A 132 19.48 12.07 -6.32
CA SER A 132 20.38 11.29 -5.47
C SER A 132 20.26 9.78 -5.69
N LEU A 133 19.18 9.33 -6.28
CA LEU A 133 18.90 7.93 -6.59
C LEU A 133 19.22 7.58 -8.04
N ALA A 134 19.48 8.56 -8.89
CA ALA A 134 19.70 8.34 -10.32
C ALA A 134 20.89 7.37 -10.55
N GLY A 135 20.67 6.34 -11.35
CA GLY A 135 21.69 5.33 -11.66
C GLY A 135 21.90 4.25 -10.59
N THR A 136 21.23 4.32 -9.43
CA THR A 136 21.33 3.27 -8.40
C THR A 136 20.48 2.04 -8.75
N ALA A 137 20.87 0.86 -8.22
CA ALA A 137 20.07 -0.36 -8.33
C ALA A 137 18.65 -0.17 -7.75
N LEU A 138 18.55 0.60 -6.66
CA LEU A 138 17.27 0.94 -6.03
C LEU A 138 16.36 1.74 -6.97
N ALA A 139 16.89 2.75 -7.68
CA ALA A 139 16.11 3.52 -8.66
C ALA A 139 15.66 2.65 -9.84
N GLN A 140 16.53 1.75 -10.32
CA GLN A 140 16.17 0.80 -11.39
C GLN A 140 15.07 -0.16 -10.94
N TRP A 141 15.18 -0.70 -9.73
CA TRP A 141 14.16 -1.57 -9.15
C TRP A 141 12.83 -0.83 -8.97
N ILE A 142 12.84 0.39 -8.43
CA ILE A 142 11.64 1.23 -8.30
C ILE A 142 11.01 1.44 -9.67
N LYS A 143 11.80 1.87 -10.66
CA LYS A 143 11.30 2.09 -12.02
C LYS A 143 10.70 0.83 -12.62
N ALA A 144 11.35 -0.33 -12.46
CA ALA A 144 10.85 -1.61 -12.91
C ALA A 144 9.54 -2.02 -12.20
N THR A 145 9.48 -1.78 -10.88
CA THR A 145 8.28 -2.02 -10.06
C THR A 145 7.09 -1.17 -10.52
N PHE A 146 7.35 0.06 -10.97
CA PHE A 146 6.32 0.98 -11.45
C PHE A 146 6.07 0.91 -12.97
N ALA A 147 6.85 0.16 -13.72
CA ALA A 147 6.68 -0.06 -15.17
C ALA A 147 5.71 -1.21 -15.46
N GLY A 148 4.54 -1.18 -14.84
CA GLY A 148 3.58 -2.27 -14.99
C GLY A 148 3.03 -2.47 -16.41
N HIS A 149 2.49 -3.66 -16.65
CA HIS A 149 1.76 -3.96 -17.87
C HIS A 149 0.28 -3.57 -17.69
N PRO A 150 -0.33 -2.88 -18.67
CA PRO A 150 -1.73 -2.49 -18.56
C PRO A 150 -2.63 -3.72 -18.44
N ILE A 151 -3.53 -3.68 -17.47
CA ILE A 151 -4.57 -4.70 -17.29
C ILE A 151 -5.81 -4.22 -18.04
N LYS A 152 -6.42 -5.10 -18.81
CA LYS A 152 -7.70 -4.82 -19.43
C LYS A 152 -8.79 -5.10 -18.40
N MET A 153 -9.48 -4.06 -17.93
CA MET A 153 -10.66 -4.22 -17.10
C MET A 153 -11.73 -5.05 -17.81
N LYS A 154 -12.42 -5.91 -17.08
CA LYS A 154 -13.66 -6.53 -17.60
C LYS A 154 -14.68 -5.43 -17.90
N PRO A 155 -15.46 -5.55 -19.01
CA PRO A 155 -16.46 -4.54 -19.37
C PRO A 155 -17.44 -4.22 -18.25
N GLU A 156 -17.70 -5.17 -17.39
CA GLU A 156 -18.63 -5.02 -16.25
C GLU A 156 -18.05 -4.14 -15.14
N VAL A 157 -16.76 -4.26 -14.84
CA VAL A 157 -16.06 -3.40 -13.90
C VAL A 157 -15.97 -1.99 -14.45
N ASP A 158 -15.59 -1.86 -15.73
CA ASP A 158 -15.51 -0.56 -16.41
C ASP A 158 -16.88 0.16 -16.40
N ARG A 159 -17.97 -0.56 -16.71
CA ARG A 159 -19.33 -0.02 -16.64
C ARG A 159 -19.67 0.53 -15.25
N ARG A 160 -19.26 -0.12 -14.18
CA ARG A 160 -19.50 0.34 -12.81
C ARG A 160 -18.76 1.62 -12.50
N PHE A 161 -17.49 1.74 -12.93
CA PHE A 161 -16.76 2.99 -12.84
C PHE A 161 -17.43 4.13 -13.61
N GLN A 162 -17.98 3.85 -14.80
CA GLN A 162 -18.72 4.86 -15.57
C GLN A 162 -20.02 5.30 -14.86
N ILE A 163 -20.75 4.37 -14.24
CA ILE A 163 -21.95 4.68 -13.44
C ILE A 163 -21.56 5.55 -12.23
N LEU A 164 -20.52 5.18 -11.50
CA LEU A 164 -20.01 5.99 -10.40
C LEU A 164 -19.67 7.40 -10.88
N ARG A 165 -18.83 7.49 -11.91
CA ARG A 165 -18.37 8.77 -12.43
C ARG A 165 -19.52 9.69 -12.87
N ALA A 166 -20.55 9.13 -13.51
CA ALA A 166 -21.74 9.89 -13.94
C ALA A 166 -22.58 10.43 -12.77
N ARG A 167 -22.49 9.81 -11.60
CA ARG A 167 -23.18 10.24 -10.38
C ARG A 167 -22.45 11.41 -9.68
N LEU A 168 -21.11 11.44 -9.75
CA LEU A 168 -20.30 12.39 -8.99
C LEU A 168 -20.50 13.83 -9.50
N LYS A 169 -20.49 14.77 -8.54
CA LYS A 169 -20.63 16.21 -8.83
C LYS A 169 -19.43 17.02 -8.38
N ASP A 170 -18.75 16.56 -7.34
CA ASP A 170 -17.58 17.28 -6.81
C ASP A 170 -16.35 17.03 -7.69
N PRO A 171 -15.63 18.09 -8.06
CA PRO A 171 -14.45 17.97 -8.93
C PRO A 171 -13.34 17.08 -8.33
N ALA A 172 -13.17 17.06 -7.00
CA ALA A 172 -12.16 16.23 -6.36
C ALA A 172 -12.49 14.73 -6.46
N ASP A 173 -13.77 14.35 -6.30
CA ASP A 173 -14.23 12.98 -6.45
C ASP A 173 -14.17 12.51 -7.91
N ILE A 174 -14.54 13.39 -8.84
CA ILE A 174 -14.44 13.14 -10.28
C ILE A 174 -12.97 12.88 -10.67
N LEU A 175 -12.07 13.77 -10.27
CA LEU A 175 -10.64 13.63 -10.57
C LEU A 175 -10.06 12.36 -9.94
N ALA A 176 -10.39 12.06 -8.69
CA ALA A 176 -9.92 10.85 -8.01
C ALA A 176 -10.40 9.58 -8.74
N THR A 177 -11.64 9.58 -9.25
CA THR A 177 -12.20 8.48 -10.03
C THR A 177 -11.50 8.33 -11.38
N ASP A 178 -11.30 9.42 -12.11
CA ASP A 178 -10.60 9.42 -13.39
C ASP A 178 -9.15 8.92 -13.23
N GLN A 179 -8.45 9.34 -12.17
CA GLN A 179 -7.13 8.85 -11.80
C GLN A 179 -7.13 7.35 -11.45
N LEU A 180 -8.17 6.86 -10.77
CA LEU A 180 -8.28 5.45 -10.43
C LEU A 180 -8.50 4.58 -11.68
N ILE A 181 -9.38 5.01 -12.58
CA ILE A 181 -9.62 4.35 -13.86
C ILE A 181 -8.30 4.31 -14.68
N GLU A 182 -7.62 5.45 -14.80
CA GLU A 182 -6.36 5.52 -15.52
C GLU A 182 -5.29 4.62 -14.91
N PHE A 183 -5.19 4.62 -13.57
CA PHE A 183 -4.26 3.77 -12.83
C PHE A 183 -4.53 2.28 -13.11
N ILE A 184 -5.79 1.84 -13.06
CA ILE A 184 -6.14 0.44 -13.33
C ILE A 184 -5.79 0.07 -14.77
N HIS A 185 -6.11 0.92 -15.74
CA HIS A 185 -5.87 0.62 -17.15
C HIS A 185 -4.39 0.63 -17.57
N LYS A 186 -3.58 1.52 -16.98
CA LYS A 186 -2.21 1.75 -17.44
C LYS A 186 -1.14 1.18 -16.53
N GLU A 187 -1.42 1.12 -15.24
CA GLU A 187 -0.38 0.98 -14.23
C GLU A 187 -0.59 -0.16 -13.24
N LEU A 188 -1.81 -0.71 -13.14
CA LEU A 188 -2.04 -1.88 -12.32
C LEU A 188 -1.37 -3.07 -12.99
N ALA A 189 -0.12 -3.28 -12.64
CA ALA A 189 0.64 -4.40 -13.12
C ALA A 189 0.30 -5.64 -12.30
N THR A 190 -0.11 -6.67 -12.99
CA THR A 190 0.32 -8.01 -12.64
C THR A 190 1.70 -8.19 -13.29
N SER A 191 2.74 -7.68 -12.68
CA SER A 191 4.06 -8.13 -13.07
C SER A 191 4.15 -9.60 -12.67
N SER A 192 4.77 -10.42 -13.52
CA SER A 192 5.19 -11.78 -13.16
C SER A 192 5.95 -11.84 -11.83
N ASP A 193 6.35 -10.70 -11.34
CA ASP A 193 7.16 -10.45 -10.16
C ASP A 193 6.35 -10.00 -8.93
N GLY A 194 5.02 -9.88 -9.06
CA GLY A 194 4.10 -9.75 -7.92
C GLY A 194 4.19 -8.46 -7.09
N VAL A 195 4.81 -7.40 -7.57
CA VAL A 195 4.78 -6.10 -6.91
C VAL A 195 3.62 -5.29 -7.48
N SER A 196 2.49 -5.29 -6.78
CA SER A 196 1.39 -4.42 -7.15
C SER A 196 1.65 -3.01 -6.62
N ASN A 197 1.42 -2.00 -7.46
CA ASN A 197 1.50 -0.58 -7.13
C ASN A 197 0.32 -0.13 -6.25
N ILE A 198 -0.14 -0.99 -5.33
CA ILE A 198 -1.35 -0.72 -4.54
C ILE A 198 -1.31 0.63 -3.83
N GLY A 199 -0.14 1.13 -3.48
CA GLY A 199 0.02 2.41 -2.81
C GLY A 199 -0.04 3.63 -3.73
N ARG A 200 0.02 3.46 -5.04
CA ARG A 200 0.21 4.59 -5.94
C ARG A 200 -1.01 5.50 -6.02
N TRP A 201 -2.19 4.95 -6.29
CA TRP A 201 -3.39 5.78 -6.38
C TRP A 201 -3.66 6.60 -5.11
N PRO A 202 -3.64 6.05 -3.87
CA PRO A 202 -3.82 6.83 -2.67
C PRO A 202 -2.83 7.99 -2.50
N THR A 203 -1.64 7.85 -3.07
CA THR A 203 -0.62 8.92 -3.02
C THR A 203 -0.77 9.97 -4.14
N MET A 204 -1.55 9.69 -5.17
CA MET A 204 -1.76 10.60 -6.31
C MET A 204 -2.96 11.51 -6.11
N VAL A 205 -4.00 11.05 -5.43
CA VAL A 205 -5.23 11.82 -5.23
C VAL A 205 -5.00 13.05 -4.37
N SER A 206 -5.81 14.09 -4.61
CA SER A 206 -5.67 15.40 -3.98
C SER A 206 -6.00 15.39 -2.49
N ASP A 207 -5.46 16.38 -1.75
CA ASP A 207 -5.83 16.61 -0.35
C ASP A 207 -7.32 16.93 -0.19
N ALA A 208 -7.91 17.59 -1.18
CA ALA A 208 -9.35 17.89 -1.19
C ALA A 208 -10.19 16.60 -1.18
N PHE A 209 -9.82 15.58 -1.96
CA PHE A 209 -10.49 14.28 -1.92
C PHE A 209 -10.35 13.62 -0.54
N TRP A 210 -9.13 13.59 0.02
CA TRP A 210 -8.92 12.98 1.34
C TRP A 210 -9.66 13.70 2.45
N LEU A 211 -9.78 15.03 2.40
CA LEU A 211 -10.59 15.80 3.36
C LEU A 211 -12.07 15.40 3.28
N ARG A 212 -12.60 15.17 2.09
CA ARG A 212 -13.98 14.70 1.91
C ARG A 212 -14.18 13.28 2.43
N VAL A 213 -13.20 12.39 2.22
CA VAL A 213 -13.21 11.03 2.80
C VAL A 213 -13.22 11.10 4.32
N GLN A 214 -12.37 11.95 4.92
CA GLN A 214 -12.33 12.18 6.39
C GLN A 214 -13.66 12.72 6.92
N ASN A 215 -14.36 13.55 6.15
CA ASN A 215 -15.69 14.07 6.50
C ASN A 215 -16.83 13.08 6.21
N HIS A 216 -16.51 11.86 5.83
CA HIS A 216 -17.47 10.81 5.50
C HIS A 216 -18.46 11.20 4.39
N GLU A 217 -18.00 12.01 3.42
CA GLU A 217 -18.82 12.34 2.25
C GLU A 217 -19.12 11.09 1.43
N VAL A 218 -20.41 10.83 1.20
CA VAL A 218 -20.89 9.57 0.62
C VAL A 218 -20.23 9.28 -0.73
N ASP A 219 -20.17 10.27 -1.62
CA ASP A 219 -19.60 10.11 -2.96
C ASP A 219 -18.09 9.78 -2.88
N SER A 220 -17.35 10.42 -1.98
CA SER A 220 -15.93 10.14 -1.75
C SER A 220 -15.69 8.74 -1.18
N LEU A 221 -16.57 8.29 -0.26
CA LEU A 221 -16.53 6.92 0.27
C LEU A 221 -16.84 5.88 -0.81
N LEU A 222 -17.74 6.21 -1.74
CA LEU A 222 -18.02 5.35 -2.90
C LEU A 222 -16.80 5.25 -3.83
N VAL A 223 -16.12 6.36 -4.11
CA VAL A 223 -14.87 6.32 -4.88
C VAL A 223 -13.82 5.46 -4.17
N LEU A 224 -13.65 5.64 -2.87
CA LEU A 224 -12.70 4.86 -2.08
C LEU A 224 -13.09 3.36 -2.05
N SER A 225 -14.39 3.02 -2.04
CA SER A 225 -14.83 1.63 -2.13
C SER A 225 -14.43 0.97 -3.45
N HIS A 226 -14.40 1.72 -4.56
CA HIS A 226 -13.96 1.22 -5.85
C HIS A 226 -12.46 0.93 -5.91
N TYR A 227 -11.65 1.57 -5.06
CA TYR A 227 -10.24 1.25 -4.92
C TYR A 227 -10.01 -0.17 -4.36
N SER A 228 -11.01 -0.78 -3.71
CA SER A 228 -10.93 -2.19 -3.29
C SER A 228 -10.65 -3.16 -4.45
N VAL A 229 -11.04 -2.81 -5.69
CA VAL A 229 -10.69 -3.57 -6.90
C VAL A 229 -9.17 -3.74 -7.02
N VAL A 230 -8.42 -2.67 -6.72
CA VAL A 230 -6.95 -2.68 -6.76
C VAL A 230 -6.39 -3.55 -5.63
N LEU A 231 -6.97 -3.44 -4.44
CA LEU A 231 -6.54 -4.22 -3.26
C LEU A 231 -6.86 -5.71 -3.40
N GLY A 232 -7.94 -6.06 -4.09
CA GLY A 232 -8.35 -7.44 -4.37
C GLY A 232 -7.67 -8.04 -5.61
N ALA A 233 -6.87 -7.27 -6.36
CA ALA A 233 -6.09 -7.81 -7.47
C ALA A 233 -5.16 -8.93 -6.96
N PRO A 234 -4.80 -9.94 -7.82
CA PRO A 234 -3.96 -11.05 -7.40
C PRO A 234 -2.67 -10.53 -6.81
N ASN A 235 -2.56 -10.67 -5.52
CA ASN A 235 -1.46 -10.14 -4.76
C ASN A 235 -0.83 -11.31 -3.99
N PHE A 236 0.35 -11.73 -4.43
CA PHE A 236 1.07 -12.85 -3.82
C PHE A 236 1.71 -12.46 -2.48
N ARG A 237 1.31 -11.30 -1.91
CA ARG A 237 1.86 -10.80 -0.66
C ARG A 237 0.92 -11.08 0.48
N TRP A 238 1.39 -11.78 1.49
CA TRP A 238 0.62 -12.07 2.68
C TRP A 238 0.12 -10.80 3.41
N TRP A 239 0.88 -9.72 3.37
CA TRP A 239 0.56 -8.47 4.07
C TRP A 239 -0.53 -7.63 3.38
N THR A 240 -0.90 -7.94 2.15
CA THR A 240 -2.01 -7.29 1.44
C THR A 240 -3.25 -8.18 1.32
N THR A 241 -3.19 -9.41 1.81
CA THR A 241 -4.31 -10.36 1.74
C THR A 241 -5.56 -9.77 2.43
N ASN A 242 -6.72 -9.92 1.81
CA ASN A 242 -8.03 -9.48 2.34
C ASN A 242 -8.17 -7.96 2.62
N TRP A 243 -7.25 -7.12 2.14
CA TRP A 243 -7.38 -5.67 2.34
C TRP A 243 -8.56 -5.05 1.59
N ASP A 244 -8.98 -5.63 0.48
CA ASP A 244 -10.24 -5.32 -0.20
C ASP A 244 -11.44 -5.44 0.75
N SER A 245 -11.55 -6.57 1.42
CA SER A 245 -12.60 -6.86 2.40
C SER A 245 -12.51 -5.96 3.64
N ILE A 246 -11.30 -5.72 4.16
CA ILE A 246 -11.06 -4.83 5.30
C ILE A 246 -11.54 -3.42 4.97
N LEU A 247 -11.15 -2.87 3.82
CA LEU A 247 -11.56 -1.54 3.38
C LEU A 247 -13.07 -1.43 3.22
N LEU A 248 -13.69 -2.37 2.51
CA LEU A 248 -15.12 -2.35 2.27
C LEU A 248 -15.95 -2.49 3.55
N GLN A 249 -15.52 -3.34 4.49
CA GLN A 249 -16.18 -3.45 5.79
C GLN A 249 -16.11 -2.15 6.60
N ALA A 250 -14.95 -1.48 6.59
CA ALA A 250 -14.79 -0.21 7.30
C ALA A 250 -15.64 0.90 6.67
N ILE A 251 -15.65 1.02 5.34
CA ILE A 251 -16.51 1.98 4.63
C ILE A 251 -17.99 1.67 4.91
N ASN A 252 -18.38 0.40 4.85
CA ASN A 252 -19.78 0.00 5.12
C ASN A 252 -20.22 0.35 6.55
N LYS A 253 -19.33 0.30 7.54
CA LYS A 253 -19.63 0.77 8.90
C LYS A 253 -19.76 2.29 9.00
N ALA A 254 -19.00 3.04 8.21
CA ALA A 254 -19.01 4.50 8.17
C ALA A 254 -20.24 5.08 7.46
N LEU A 255 -20.92 4.31 6.60
CA LEU A 255 -22.10 4.76 5.84
C LEU A 255 -23.40 4.58 6.60
N SER A 256 -24.38 5.46 6.28
CA SER A 256 -25.76 5.30 6.76
C SER A 256 -26.44 4.06 6.16
N ALA A 257 -27.51 3.59 6.80
CA ALA A 257 -28.27 2.42 6.29
C ALA A 257 -28.82 2.64 4.87
N THR A 258 -29.14 3.88 4.50
CA THR A 258 -29.62 4.23 3.16
C THR A 258 -28.49 4.19 2.13
N ASP A 259 -27.31 4.69 2.51
CA ASP A 259 -26.16 4.82 1.60
C ASP A 259 -25.43 3.48 1.39
N LYS A 260 -25.55 2.56 2.35
CA LYS A 260 -25.02 1.18 2.21
C LYS A 260 -25.51 0.47 0.95
N LYS A 261 -26.76 0.72 0.54
CA LYS A 261 -27.31 0.16 -0.70
C LYS A 261 -26.58 0.60 -1.96
N LEU A 262 -25.82 1.70 -1.89
CA LEU A 262 -25.02 2.19 -3.00
C LEU A 262 -23.70 1.41 -3.17
N ILE A 263 -23.28 0.68 -2.12
CA ILE A 263 -22.08 -0.17 -2.10
C ILE A 263 -22.44 -1.65 -2.31
N GLU A 264 -23.69 -2.01 -2.53
CA GLU A 264 -24.07 -3.38 -2.89
C GLU A 264 -23.41 -3.77 -4.23
N TRP A 265 -22.14 -4.15 -4.10
CA TRP A 265 -21.33 -4.69 -5.16
C TRP A 265 -21.49 -6.19 -5.15
N ASP A 266 -21.67 -6.72 -6.34
CA ASP A 266 -21.57 -8.15 -6.54
C ASP A 266 -20.09 -8.55 -6.41
N TYR A 267 -19.68 -8.88 -5.19
CA TYR A 267 -18.33 -9.29 -4.79
C TYR A 267 -17.68 -10.32 -5.74
N PRO A 268 -18.42 -11.33 -6.28
CA PRO A 268 -17.90 -12.29 -7.22
C PRO A 268 -17.35 -11.67 -8.52
N ALA A 269 -17.94 -10.58 -9.02
CA ALA A 269 -17.48 -9.95 -10.25
C ALA A 269 -16.07 -9.30 -10.11
N MET A 270 -15.72 -8.88 -8.89
CA MET A 270 -14.40 -8.31 -8.58
C MET A 270 -13.34 -9.41 -8.41
N ILE A 271 -13.72 -10.53 -7.80
CA ILE A 271 -12.84 -11.71 -7.60
C ILE A 271 -12.51 -12.40 -8.92
N GLU A 272 -13.46 -12.49 -9.85
CA GLU A 272 -13.20 -13.02 -11.19
C GLU A 272 -12.19 -12.19 -12.00
N PHE A 273 -12.10 -10.89 -11.74
CA PHE A 273 -11.06 -10.04 -12.33
C PHE A 273 -9.67 -10.52 -11.91
N ALA A 274 -9.51 -10.91 -10.66
CA ALA A 274 -8.27 -11.44 -10.11
C ALA A 274 -7.93 -12.84 -10.65
N ASP A 275 -8.91 -13.73 -10.76
CA ASP A 275 -8.70 -15.13 -11.15
C ASP A 275 -8.47 -15.33 -12.67
N SER A 276 -9.00 -14.46 -13.51
CA SER A 276 -8.81 -14.56 -14.98
C SER A 276 -7.36 -14.35 -15.43
N TYR A 277 -6.47 -13.91 -14.56
CA TYR A 277 -5.04 -13.72 -14.84
C TYR A 277 -4.14 -14.81 -14.27
N LYS A 278 -4.67 -15.77 -13.49
CA LYS A 278 -3.91 -16.91 -12.98
C LYS A 278 -3.66 -17.99 -14.04
N GLU A 279 -4.34 -17.93 -15.19
CA GLU A 279 -4.31 -18.96 -16.23
C GLU A 279 -3.45 -18.59 -17.47
N LYS A 280 -2.57 -17.61 -17.36
CA LYS A 280 -1.57 -17.30 -18.40
C LYS A 280 -0.17 -17.21 -17.80
#